data_58941c8949d8d27197a3f361a79c5bb6
#
_entry.id   58941c8949d8d27197a3f361a79c5bb6
#
_cell.length_a   1.000
_cell.length_b   1.000
_cell.length_c   1.000
_cell.angle_alpha   90.00
_cell.angle_beta   90.00
_cell.angle_gamma   90.00
#
_symmetry.space_group_name_H-M   'P 1'
#
loop_
_entity.id
_entity.type
_entity.pdbx_description
1 polymer ?
#
loop_
_entity_poly.entity_id
_entity_poly.type
_entity_poly.pdbx_seq_one_letter_code
_entity_poly.pdbx_strand_id
1 'polypeptide(L)'
;MTAIRSVVLGCGSYLPERILTNAELAAKVDTSDEWIVQRTGIRQRHIAAEGEFTSHLAIKAALAAIEHAGIDAQSIDLIVLATSTPDNTFPATAVSVQNALGIHHGAAFDLQAVCSGFVFALATADNFLKAGAFKRALVIGAETFSRILDWTDRGTCVLFGDGAGAIILDAQQEAGDASDRGVLTTHLRSDGRHKAKLYVDGGPSSTQTVGYLRMEGREVFKHAVGMITDVIVDAFKATGATAESIDWFVPHQANKRIIDASAHKLHIAPQKVVLTVDLHGNTSAASIPLALAVAVADGRIKKGDLVLLEAMGGGFTWGSALIRW
;
A
#
# COMPACT_ATOMS: atom_id res chain seq x y z
N MET A 1 -31.80 -5.43 3.97
CA MET A 1 -31.72 -4.05 3.43
C MET A 1 -30.53 -4.05 2.47
N THR A 2 -30.70 -3.53 1.26
CA THR A 2 -29.59 -3.39 0.30
C THR A 2 -28.57 -2.36 0.79
N ALA A 3 -27.29 -2.57 0.49
CA ALA A 3 -26.18 -1.67 0.84
C ALA A 3 -25.39 -1.33 -0.42
N ILE A 4 -24.78 -0.15 -0.45
CA ILE A 4 -23.77 0.19 -1.46
C ILE A 4 -22.44 -0.40 -0.99
N ARG A 5 -21.77 -1.15 -1.88
CA ARG A 5 -20.43 -1.69 -1.70
C ARG A 5 -19.47 -1.15 -2.75
N SER A 6 -18.25 -0.93 -2.36
CA SER A 6 -17.16 -0.57 -3.27
C SER A 6 -16.54 -1.86 -3.83
N VAL A 7 -17.02 -2.28 -4.98
CA VAL A 7 -16.61 -3.57 -5.60
C VAL A 7 -15.33 -3.34 -6.41
N VAL A 8 -14.34 -4.22 -6.23
CA VAL A 8 -13.10 -4.17 -7.01
C VAL A 8 -13.37 -4.69 -8.43
N LEU A 9 -13.09 -3.85 -9.44
CA LEU A 9 -13.22 -4.22 -10.85
C LEU A 9 -11.90 -4.70 -11.45
N GLY A 10 -10.77 -4.19 -10.97
CA GLY A 10 -9.46 -4.52 -11.48
C GLY A 10 -8.34 -3.92 -10.64
N CYS A 11 -7.13 -4.41 -10.88
CA CYS A 11 -5.90 -3.92 -10.26
C CYS A 11 -4.79 -3.83 -11.28
N GLY A 12 -3.77 -3.01 -10.99
CA GLY A 12 -2.59 -2.85 -11.82
C GLY A 12 -1.39 -2.45 -11.00
N SER A 13 -0.21 -2.63 -11.55
CA SER A 13 1.03 -2.31 -10.85
C SER A 13 2.12 -1.87 -11.82
N TYR A 14 3.11 -1.17 -11.30
CA TYR A 14 4.33 -0.85 -12.01
C TYR A 14 5.52 -0.82 -11.04
N LEU A 15 6.61 -1.43 -11.47
CA LEU A 15 7.92 -1.37 -10.82
C LEU A 15 8.92 -0.74 -11.79
N PRO A 16 9.77 0.20 -11.34
CA PRO A 16 10.86 0.73 -12.15
C PRO A 16 11.76 -0.40 -12.71
N GLU A 17 12.33 -0.19 -13.89
CA GLU A 17 13.14 -1.23 -14.56
C GLU A 17 14.44 -1.56 -13.82
N ARG A 18 15.04 -0.54 -13.16
CA ARG A 18 16.31 -0.73 -12.47
C ARG A 18 16.11 -1.55 -11.19
N ILE A 19 16.77 -2.70 -11.14
CA ILE A 19 16.90 -3.54 -9.94
C ILE A 19 18.19 -3.17 -9.21
N LEU A 20 18.09 -2.92 -7.90
CA LEU A 20 19.21 -2.74 -6.99
C LEU A 20 19.33 -4.01 -6.13
N THR A 21 20.40 -4.76 -6.30
CA THR A 21 20.66 -6.01 -5.59
C THR A 21 21.32 -5.78 -4.23
N ASN A 22 21.26 -6.79 -3.36
CA ASN A 22 21.99 -6.77 -2.09
C ASN A 22 23.50 -6.70 -2.29
N ALA A 23 24.03 -7.34 -3.35
CA ALA A 23 25.47 -7.29 -3.69
C ALA A 23 25.93 -5.87 -4.03
N GLU A 24 25.12 -5.10 -4.79
CA GLU A 24 25.42 -3.70 -5.08
C GLU A 24 25.39 -2.81 -3.82
N LEU A 25 24.50 -3.10 -2.87
CA LEU A 25 24.46 -2.41 -1.58
C LEU A 25 25.66 -2.76 -0.71
N ALA A 26 26.09 -4.02 -0.67
CA ALA A 26 27.28 -4.46 0.06
C ALA A 26 28.58 -3.79 -0.44
N ALA A 27 28.61 -3.31 -1.67
CA ALA A 27 29.71 -2.52 -2.20
C ALA A 27 29.72 -1.06 -1.70
N LYS A 28 28.62 -0.59 -1.09
CA LYS A 28 28.44 0.83 -0.69
C LYS A 28 28.38 1.02 0.83
N VAL A 29 27.80 0.07 1.55
CA VAL A 29 27.64 0.13 3.01
C VAL A 29 28.05 -1.20 3.64
N ASP A 30 28.43 -1.17 4.92
CA ASP A 30 28.87 -2.36 5.68
C ASP A 30 27.71 -3.34 5.90
N THR A 31 27.44 -4.20 4.91
CA THR A 31 26.36 -5.21 4.92
C THR A 31 26.74 -6.42 4.05
N SER A 32 25.88 -7.45 4.02
CA SER A 32 26.00 -8.59 3.11
C SER A 32 24.62 -9.07 2.66
N ASP A 33 24.53 -9.83 1.57
CA ASP A 33 23.29 -10.45 1.11
C ASP A 33 22.66 -11.32 2.22
N GLU A 34 23.47 -12.16 2.88
CA GLU A 34 23.00 -13.03 3.96
C GLU A 34 22.42 -12.24 5.12
N TRP A 35 23.09 -11.12 5.50
CA TRP A 35 22.64 -10.26 6.60
C TRP A 35 21.30 -9.61 6.26
N ILE A 36 21.13 -9.09 5.03
CA ILE A 36 19.90 -8.46 4.59
C ILE A 36 18.76 -9.48 4.52
N VAL A 37 18.97 -10.62 3.84
CA VAL A 37 17.96 -11.66 3.66
C VAL A 37 17.53 -12.24 5.01
N GLN A 38 18.47 -12.57 5.91
CA GLN A 38 18.14 -13.11 7.22
C GLN A 38 17.28 -12.18 8.07
N ARG A 39 17.49 -10.86 7.96
CA ARG A 39 16.81 -9.88 8.79
C ARG A 39 15.52 -9.36 8.19
N THR A 40 15.41 -9.35 6.87
CA THR A 40 14.33 -8.66 6.16
C THR A 40 13.57 -9.54 5.18
N GLY A 41 14.20 -10.58 4.68
CA GLY A 41 13.72 -11.39 3.55
C GLY A 41 14.00 -10.76 2.18
N ILE A 42 14.51 -9.53 2.12
CA ILE A 42 14.69 -8.76 0.87
C ILE A 42 15.94 -9.24 0.13
N ARG A 43 15.77 -9.56 -1.17
CA ARG A 43 16.84 -9.94 -2.10
C ARG A 43 17.22 -8.82 -3.05
N GLN A 44 16.23 -8.03 -3.43
CA GLN A 44 16.37 -6.89 -4.34
C GLN A 44 15.28 -5.84 -4.11
N ARG A 45 15.43 -4.68 -4.73
CA ARG A 45 14.43 -3.63 -4.81
C ARG A 45 14.53 -2.92 -6.15
N HIS A 46 13.44 -2.27 -6.55
CA HIS A 46 13.39 -1.47 -7.75
C HIS A 46 13.62 -0.01 -7.40
N ILE A 47 14.32 0.71 -8.27
CA ILE A 47 14.70 2.11 -8.08
C ILE A 47 14.29 2.91 -9.30
N ALA A 48 13.52 3.97 -9.11
CA ALA A 48 13.10 4.88 -10.17
C ALA A 48 14.31 5.55 -10.84
N ALA A 49 14.27 5.64 -12.17
CA ALA A 49 15.30 6.30 -12.95
C ALA A 49 15.36 7.80 -12.67
N GLU A 50 16.45 8.46 -13.09
CA GLU A 50 16.50 9.92 -13.09
C GLU A 50 15.37 10.47 -13.98
N GLY A 51 14.61 11.46 -13.49
CA GLY A 51 13.44 11.99 -14.19
C GLY A 51 12.18 11.12 -14.14
N GLU A 52 12.23 9.94 -13.52
CA GLU A 52 11.05 9.11 -13.27
C GLU A 52 10.49 9.44 -11.89
N PHE A 53 9.35 10.13 -11.83
CA PHE A 53 8.72 10.63 -10.61
C PHE A 53 7.59 9.70 -10.14
N THR A 54 7.10 9.95 -8.93
CA THR A 54 5.99 9.18 -8.33
C THR A 54 4.74 9.18 -9.21
N SER A 55 4.40 10.32 -9.85
CA SER A 55 3.29 10.39 -10.81
C SER A 55 3.48 9.46 -12.01
N HIS A 56 4.70 9.32 -12.53
CA HIS A 56 4.97 8.44 -13.67
C HIS A 56 4.72 6.97 -13.31
N LEU A 57 5.13 6.55 -12.12
CA LEU A 57 4.85 5.19 -11.62
C LEU A 57 3.34 5.00 -11.44
N ALA A 58 2.68 5.97 -10.80
CA ALA A 58 1.25 5.95 -10.55
C ALA A 58 0.42 5.88 -11.84
N ILE A 59 0.80 6.63 -12.88
CA ILE A 59 0.13 6.62 -14.20
C ILE A 59 0.21 5.22 -14.82
N LYS A 60 1.39 4.59 -14.81
CA LYS A 60 1.58 3.25 -15.38
C LYS A 60 0.74 2.20 -14.63
N ALA A 61 0.73 2.25 -13.29
CA ALA A 61 -0.11 1.37 -12.47
C ALA A 61 -1.60 1.61 -12.72
N ALA A 62 -2.03 2.87 -12.86
CA ALA A 62 -3.40 3.26 -13.16
C ALA A 62 -3.86 2.73 -14.52
N LEU A 63 -3.05 2.89 -15.56
CA LEU A 63 -3.36 2.38 -16.91
C LEU A 63 -3.52 0.85 -16.89
N ALA A 64 -2.63 0.12 -16.20
CA ALA A 64 -2.74 -1.33 -16.04
C ALA A 64 -4.01 -1.73 -15.28
N ALA A 65 -4.41 -0.97 -14.25
CA ALA A 65 -5.65 -1.23 -13.51
C ALA A 65 -6.90 -0.98 -14.35
N ILE A 66 -6.91 0.07 -15.17
CA ILE A 66 -8.00 0.40 -16.10
C ILE A 66 -8.14 -0.67 -17.18
N GLU A 67 -7.02 -1.11 -17.76
CA GLU A 67 -6.99 -2.20 -18.74
C GLU A 67 -7.52 -3.52 -18.13
N HIS A 68 -7.04 -3.90 -16.95
CA HIS A 68 -7.50 -5.10 -16.26
C HIS A 68 -9.00 -5.03 -15.90
N ALA A 69 -9.49 -3.85 -15.49
CA ALA A 69 -10.90 -3.65 -15.21
C ALA A 69 -11.80 -3.64 -16.47
N GLY A 70 -11.22 -3.47 -17.66
CA GLY A 70 -11.94 -3.37 -18.94
C GLY A 70 -12.88 -2.16 -19.01
N ILE A 71 -12.50 -1.02 -18.43
CA ILE A 71 -13.32 0.18 -18.34
C ILE A 71 -12.73 1.34 -19.16
N ASP A 72 -13.58 2.32 -19.48
CA ASP A 72 -13.13 3.61 -19.97
C ASP A 72 -12.63 4.47 -18.80
N ALA A 73 -11.45 5.07 -18.95
CA ALA A 73 -10.88 6.00 -17.95
C ALA A 73 -11.84 7.16 -17.64
N GLN A 74 -12.62 7.63 -18.63
CA GLN A 74 -13.62 8.69 -18.45
C GLN A 74 -14.77 8.30 -17.51
N SER A 75 -14.90 7.04 -17.15
CA SER A 75 -15.88 6.58 -16.16
C SER A 75 -15.43 6.79 -14.70
N ILE A 76 -14.16 7.14 -14.48
CA ILE A 76 -13.59 7.39 -13.16
C ILE A 76 -13.92 8.84 -12.75
N ASP A 77 -14.54 9.00 -11.60
CA ASP A 77 -14.93 10.32 -11.06
C ASP A 77 -14.25 10.66 -9.72
N LEU A 78 -13.43 9.71 -9.18
CA LEU A 78 -12.62 9.94 -7.98
C LEU A 78 -11.22 9.32 -8.15
N ILE A 79 -10.17 10.08 -7.85
CA ILE A 79 -8.79 9.56 -7.74
C ILE A 79 -8.27 9.87 -6.34
N VAL A 80 -7.92 8.83 -5.57
CA VAL A 80 -7.28 8.95 -4.26
C VAL A 80 -5.92 8.29 -4.32
N LEU A 81 -4.86 9.08 -4.17
CA LEU A 81 -3.49 8.61 -4.24
C LEU A 81 -2.80 8.73 -2.89
N ALA A 82 -2.29 7.61 -2.38
CA ALA A 82 -1.49 7.58 -1.16
C ALA A 82 -0.01 7.66 -1.52
N THR A 83 0.68 8.68 -1.00
CA THR A 83 2.12 8.85 -1.16
C THR A 83 2.73 9.66 -0.03
N SER A 84 3.99 9.35 0.31
CA SER A 84 4.87 10.16 1.17
C SER A 84 5.97 10.86 0.36
N THR A 85 6.01 10.58 -0.94
CA THR A 85 7.01 11.11 -1.89
C THR A 85 6.32 11.75 -3.10
N PRO A 86 5.46 12.78 -2.89
CA PRO A 86 4.79 13.46 -3.99
C PRO A 86 5.82 14.16 -4.89
N ASP A 87 5.48 14.34 -6.18
CA ASP A 87 6.35 15.06 -7.12
C ASP A 87 6.65 16.48 -6.65
N ASN A 88 5.65 17.15 -6.11
CA ASN A 88 5.71 18.52 -5.62
C ASN A 88 4.97 18.64 -4.28
N THR A 89 5.24 19.71 -3.53
CA THR A 89 4.43 20.08 -2.36
C THR A 89 2.97 20.31 -2.74
N PHE A 90 2.73 20.94 -3.88
CA PHE A 90 1.47 21.07 -4.61
C PHE A 90 1.77 21.38 -6.09
N PRO A 91 0.87 21.09 -7.06
CA PRO A 91 -0.41 20.36 -6.89
C PRO A 91 -0.20 18.91 -6.45
N ALA A 92 -1.30 18.25 -6.06
CA ALA A 92 -1.30 16.83 -5.70
C ALA A 92 -0.82 15.95 -6.85
N THR A 93 -0.13 14.86 -6.55
CA THR A 93 0.32 13.85 -7.53
C THR A 93 -0.87 13.22 -8.27
N ALA A 94 -1.99 13.03 -7.58
CA ALA A 94 -3.23 12.54 -8.17
C ALA A 94 -3.76 13.42 -9.32
N VAL A 95 -3.54 14.74 -9.26
CA VAL A 95 -3.95 15.68 -10.35
C VAL A 95 -3.10 15.44 -11.60
N SER A 96 -1.82 15.11 -11.44
CA SER A 96 -0.95 14.72 -12.56
C SER A 96 -1.43 13.42 -13.22
N VAL A 97 -1.85 12.44 -12.42
CA VAL A 97 -2.46 11.20 -12.91
C VAL A 97 -3.76 11.49 -13.65
N GLN A 98 -4.66 12.30 -13.06
CA GLN A 98 -5.92 12.71 -13.68
C GLN A 98 -5.71 13.31 -15.07
N ASN A 99 -4.78 14.26 -15.16
CA ASN A 99 -4.44 14.90 -16.42
C ASN A 99 -3.89 13.92 -17.47
N ALA A 100 -2.99 13.02 -17.06
CA ALA A 100 -2.40 12.03 -17.95
C ALA A 100 -3.44 11.01 -18.49
N LEU A 101 -4.48 10.72 -17.69
CA LEU A 101 -5.60 9.86 -18.10
C LEU A 101 -6.66 10.62 -18.93
N GLY A 102 -6.48 11.91 -19.15
CA GLY A 102 -7.43 12.76 -19.89
C GLY A 102 -8.78 12.98 -19.17
N ILE A 103 -8.84 12.77 -17.85
CA ILE A 103 -10.06 12.94 -17.05
C ILE A 103 -10.18 14.43 -16.67
N HIS A 104 -11.30 15.06 -17.05
CA HIS A 104 -11.53 16.50 -16.85
C HIS A 104 -12.71 16.79 -15.90
N HIS A 105 -13.09 15.82 -15.07
CA HIS A 105 -14.20 15.92 -14.11
C HIS A 105 -13.87 15.15 -12.83
N GLY A 106 -14.80 15.20 -11.86
CA GLY A 106 -14.64 14.51 -10.58
C GLY A 106 -13.60 15.18 -9.68
N ALA A 107 -13.01 14.41 -8.78
CA ALA A 107 -12.03 14.88 -7.82
C ALA A 107 -10.76 14.02 -7.84
N ALA A 108 -9.59 14.66 -7.66
CA ALA A 108 -8.30 14.00 -7.53
C ALA A 108 -7.50 14.66 -6.40
N PHE A 109 -7.01 13.87 -5.45
CA PHE A 109 -6.21 14.36 -4.33
C PHE A 109 -5.29 13.29 -3.76
N ASP A 110 -4.21 13.75 -3.11
CA ASP A 110 -3.29 12.89 -2.37
C ASP A 110 -3.70 12.82 -0.90
N LEU A 111 -3.36 11.70 -0.25
CA LEU A 111 -3.35 11.59 1.20
C LEU A 111 -2.03 10.97 1.67
N GLN A 112 -1.68 11.20 2.94
CA GLN A 112 -0.48 10.67 3.55
C GLN A 112 -0.80 9.93 4.85
N ALA A 113 -0.46 8.64 4.87
CA ALA A 113 -0.41 7.81 6.06
C ALA A 113 0.75 6.80 5.95
N VAL A 114 1.80 7.17 5.24
CA VAL A 114 3.03 6.42 5.00
C VAL A 114 2.72 4.99 4.54
N CYS A 115 3.28 3.96 5.18
CA CYS A 115 3.08 2.56 4.79
C CYS A 115 1.61 2.09 4.87
N SER A 116 0.79 2.68 5.74
CA SER A 116 -0.65 2.41 5.80
C SER A 116 -1.47 3.23 4.79
N GLY A 117 -0.81 4.07 3.99
CA GLY A 117 -1.45 5.01 3.08
C GLY A 117 -2.47 4.37 2.13
N PHE A 118 -2.17 3.20 1.56
CA PHE A 118 -3.11 2.53 0.68
C PHE A 118 -4.41 2.11 1.40
N VAL A 119 -4.33 1.58 2.62
CA VAL A 119 -5.51 1.20 3.41
C VAL A 119 -6.34 2.45 3.76
N PHE A 120 -5.68 3.56 4.08
CA PHE A 120 -6.35 4.85 4.32
C PHE A 120 -7.01 5.39 3.04
N ALA A 121 -6.35 5.30 1.89
CA ALA A 121 -6.91 5.70 0.60
C ALA A 121 -8.12 4.84 0.20
N LEU A 122 -8.00 3.53 0.40
CA LEU A 122 -9.10 2.58 0.18
C LEU A 122 -10.31 2.92 1.05
N ALA A 123 -10.11 3.13 2.36
CA ALA A 123 -11.18 3.48 3.28
C ALA A 123 -11.81 4.85 2.93
N THR A 124 -11.01 5.81 2.51
CA THR A 124 -11.48 7.13 2.08
C THR A 124 -12.36 7.00 0.84
N ALA A 125 -11.90 6.30 -0.19
CA ALA A 125 -12.66 6.07 -1.41
C ALA A 125 -13.95 5.28 -1.14
N ASP A 126 -13.87 4.21 -0.33
CA ASP A 126 -15.04 3.40 0.07
C ASP A 126 -16.13 4.24 0.72
N ASN A 127 -15.76 5.16 1.62
CA ASN A 127 -16.73 6.04 2.28
C ASN A 127 -17.37 7.04 1.29
N PHE A 128 -16.62 7.59 0.35
CA PHE A 128 -17.18 8.47 -0.68
C PHE A 128 -18.16 7.73 -1.61
N LEU A 129 -17.83 6.51 -2.01
CA LEU A 129 -18.69 5.68 -2.84
C LEU A 129 -19.97 5.27 -2.09
N LYS A 130 -19.85 4.84 -0.84
CA LYS A 130 -21.00 4.49 0.03
C LYS A 130 -21.92 5.68 0.30
N ALA A 131 -21.36 6.88 0.42
CA ALA A 131 -22.13 8.12 0.58
C ALA A 131 -22.82 8.57 -0.71
N GLY A 132 -22.54 7.96 -1.86
CA GLY A 132 -23.10 8.32 -3.14
C GLY A 132 -22.51 9.61 -3.74
N ALA A 133 -21.39 10.12 -3.19
CA ALA A 133 -20.72 11.32 -3.69
C ALA A 133 -20.03 11.07 -5.05
N PHE A 134 -19.53 9.87 -5.24
CA PHE A 134 -18.88 9.38 -6.47
C PHE A 134 -19.34 7.96 -6.79
N LYS A 135 -19.10 7.52 -8.03
CA LYS A 135 -19.52 6.19 -8.53
C LYS A 135 -18.35 5.26 -8.73
N ARG A 136 -17.21 5.77 -9.19
CA ARG A 136 -16.05 4.96 -9.53
C ARG A 136 -14.76 5.61 -9.10
N ALA A 137 -14.00 4.92 -8.27
CA ALA A 137 -12.74 5.42 -7.73
C ALA A 137 -11.54 4.65 -8.26
N LEU A 138 -10.49 5.38 -8.59
CA LEU A 138 -9.13 4.87 -8.78
C LEU A 138 -8.36 5.14 -7.49
N VAL A 139 -7.94 4.06 -6.81
CA VAL A 139 -7.19 4.12 -5.57
C VAL A 139 -5.76 3.67 -5.83
N ILE A 140 -4.78 4.53 -5.54
CA ILE A 140 -3.37 4.32 -5.88
C ILE A 140 -2.52 4.40 -4.62
N GLY A 141 -1.52 3.51 -4.52
CA GLY A 141 -0.37 3.67 -3.64
C GLY A 141 0.87 3.79 -4.51
N ALA A 142 1.63 4.87 -4.39
CA ALA A 142 2.80 5.12 -5.24
C ALA A 142 3.91 5.81 -4.47
N GLU A 143 5.15 5.35 -4.65
CA GLU A 143 6.31 5.88 -3.91
C GLU A 143 7.59 5.86 -4.74
N THR A 144 8.38 6.91 -4.57
CA THR A 144 9.81 6.97 -4.91
C THR A 144 10.63 7.11 -3.62
N PHE A 145 10.53 6.13 -2.75
CA PHE A 145 11.15 6.15 -1.41
C PHE A 145 12.67 6.26 -1.45
N SER A 146 13.28 5.78 -2.55
CA SER A 146 14.72 5.89 -2.80
C SER A 146 15.22 7.35 -2.75
N ARG A 147 14.35 8.33 -2.97
CA ARG A 147 14.66 9.77 -3.00
C ARG A 147 14.84 10.41 -1.62
N ILE A 148 14.34 9.74 -0.58
CA ILE A 148 14.40 10.19 0.81
C ILE A 148 15.27 9.29 1.69
N LEU A 149 16.04 8.37 1.08
CA LEU A 149 16.97 7.50 1.82
C LEU A 149 18.33 8.17 1.99
N ASP A 150 18.86 8.05 3.19
CA ASP A 150 20.28 8.25 3.44
C ASP A 150 21.03 6.97 3.03
N TRP A 151 21.65 6.97 1.86
CA TRP A 151 22.34 5.81 1.31
C TRP A 151 23.59 5.38 2.08
N THR A 152 23.97 6.13 3.13
CA THR A 152 25.03 5.77 4.08
C THR A 152 24.47 5.09 5.35
N ASP A 153 23.17 5.20 5.59
CA ASP A 153 22.52 4.52 6.71
C ASP A 153 22.07 3.11 6.32
N ARG A 154 22.90 2.11 6.64
CA ARG A 154 22.58 0.69 6.38
C ARG A 154 21.33 0.19 7.09
N GLY A 155 20.84 0.91 8.10
CA GLY A 155 19.63 0.54 8.84
C GLY A 155 18.35 0.75 8.04
N THR A 156 18.38 1.66 7.07
CA THR A 156 17.24 2.05 6.26
C THR A 156 17.44 1.80 4.77
N CYS A 157 18.61 2.10 4.19
CA CYS A 157 18.83 2.00 2.74
C CYS A 157 18.69 0.58 2.16
N VAL A 158 18.84 -0.44 3.00
CA VAL A 158 18.68 -1.85 2.59
C VAL A 158 17.22 -2.30 2.52
N LEU A 159 16.26 -1.50 3.00
CA LEU A 159 14.86 -1.90 3.15
C LEU A 159 14.00 -1.45 1.97
N PHE A 160 14.10 -0.18 1.59
CA PHE A 160 13.09 0.48 0.78
C PHE A 160 13.38 0.41 -0.72
N GLY A 161 12.31 0.39 -1.50
CA GLY A 161 12.30 0.49 -2.95
C GLY A 161 11.15 1.37 -3.44
N ASP A 162 11.07 1.53 -4.75
CA ASP A 162 10.11 2.35 -5.46
C ASP A 162 9.11 1.49 -6.21
N GLY A 163 7.90 2.00 -6.39
CA GLY A 163 6.86 1.33 -7.15
C GLY A 163 5.49 1.97 -7.00
N ALA A 164 4.54 1.49 -7.77
CA ALA A 164 3.14 1.88 -7.67
C ALA A 164 2.21 0.70 -7.91
N GLY A 165 1.08 0.72 -7.23
CA GLY A 165 -0.04 -0.18 -7.50
C GLY A 165 -1.36 0.55 -7.39
N ALA A 166 -2.37 0.06 -8.09
CA ALA A 166 -3.68 0.68 -8.17
C ALA A 166 -4.81 -0.36 -8.21
N ILE A 167 -5.97 0.03 -7.70
CA ILE A 167 -7.22 -0.72 -7.87
C ILE A 167 -8.33 0.22 -8.35
N ILE A 168 -9.30 -0.35 -9.08
CA ILE A 168 -10.54 0.33 -9.47
C ILE A 168 -11.66 -0.18 -8.56
N LEU A 169 -12.37 0.77 -7.93
CA LEU A 169 -13.57 0.52 -7.13
C LEU A 169 -14.81 1.05 -7.85
N ASP A 170 -15.89 0.31 -7.80
CA ASP A 170 -17.19 0.68 -8.38
C ASP A 170 -18.28 0.59 -7.32
N ALA A 171 -19.11 1.63 -7.19
CA ALA A 171 -20.25 1.64 -6.27
C ALA A 171 -21.36 0.74 -6.80
N GLN A 172 -21.58 -0.41 -6.19
CA GLN A 172 -22.60 -1.37 -6.57
C GLN A 172 -23.59 -1.64 -5.43
N GLN A 173 -24.84 -1.88 -5.80
CA GLN A 173 -25.86 -2.27 -4.84
C GLN A 173 -25.79 -3.78 -4.60
N GLU A 174 -25.59 -4.16 -3.34
CA GLU A 174 -25.46 -5.54 -2.89
C GLU A 174 -26.52 -5.87 -1.83
N ALA A 175 -26.59 -7.12 -1.40
CA ALA A 175 -27.61 -7.60 -0.46
C ALA A 175 -27.55 -6.95 0.93
N GLY A 176 -26.40 -6.50 1.36
CA GLY A 176 -26.13 -5.91 2.67
C GLY A 176 -25.73 -6.94 3.73
N ASP A 177 -25.14 -8.05 3.31
CA ASP A 177 -24.69 -9.12 4.21
C ASP A 177 -23.23 -9.56 3.95
N ALA A 178 -22.78 -10.58 4.64
CA ALA A 178 -21.41 -11.09 4.56
C ALA A 178 -21.05 -11.76 3.22
N SER A 179 -22.02 -12.03 2.35
CA SER A 179 -21.79 -12.59 1.02
C SER A 179 -21.51 -11.52 -0.04
N ASP A 180 -21.75 -10.24 0.28
CA ASP A 180 -21.52 -9.10 -0.61
C ASP A 180 -20.10 -9.09 -1.16
N ARG A 181 -19.96 -8.65 -2.42
CA ARG A 181 -18.68 -8.33 -3.02
C ARG A 181 -18.22 -6.94 -2.61
N GLY A 182 -16.90 -6.71 -2.71
CA GLY A 182 -16.29 -5.41 -2.46
C GLY A 182 -15.79 -5.23 -1.03
N VAL A 183 -15.62 -4.00 -0.61
CA VAL A 183 -15.10 -3.64 0.71
C VAL A 183 -16.15 -3.91 1.77
N LEU A 184 -15.92 -4.90 2.61
CA LEU A 184 -16.84 -5.29 3.70
C LEU A 184 -16.66 -4.38 4.92
N THR A 185 -15.42 -4.11 5.31
CA THR A 185 -15.08 -3.23 6.45
C THR A 185 -13.69 -2.66 6.32
N THR A 186 -13.49 -1.49 6.95
CA THR A 186 -12.17 -0.84 7.10
C THR A 186 -12.02 -0.32 8.52
N HIS A 187 -10.82 -0.46 9.09
CA HIS A 187 -10.48 0.02 10.42
C HIS A 187 -9.19 0.82 10.36
N LEU A 188 -9.23 2.07 10.80
CA LEU A 188 -8.10 3.00 10.77
C LEU A 188 -7.78 3.49 12.19
N ARG A 189 -6.49 3.61 12.50
CA ARG A 189 -5.97 4.09 13.78
C ARG A 189 -4.74 4.97 13.58
N SER A 190 -4.47 5.85 14.54
CA SER A 190 -3.22 6.59 14.64
C SER A 190 -2.86 6.89 16.09
N ASP A 191 -1.54 6.98 16.34
CA ASP A 191 -1.01 7.40 17.65
C ASP A 191 0.23 8.29 17.45
N GLY A 192 0.01 9.60 17.54
CA GLY A 192 1.05 10.61 17.35
C GLY A 192 2.17 10.62 18.41
N ARG A 193 2.03 9.89 19.52
CA ARG A 193 3.10 9.74 20.52
C ARG A 193 4.33 9.05 19.94
N HIS A 194 4.18 8.30 18.87
CA HIS A 194 5.24 7.55 18.21
C HIS A 194 5.89 8.28 17.01
N LYS A 195 5.54 9.56 16.75
CA LYS A 195 5.99 10.29 15.56
C LYS A 195 7.51 10.30 15.36
N ALA A 196 8.30 10.28 16.43
CA ALA A 196 9.76 10.30 16.39
C ALA A 196 10.40 8.92 16.09
N LYS A 197 9.61 7.84 15.96
CA LYS A 197 10.13 6.49 15.75
C LYS A 197 10.37 6.14 14.28
N LEU A 198 9.62 6.77 13.38
CA LEU A 198 9.73 6.59 11.92
C LEU A 198 9.23 7.88 11.26
N TYR A 199 10.14 8.68 10.71
CA TYR A 199 9.85 9.99 10.15
C TYR A 199 10.91 10.40 9.12
N VAL A 200 10.62 11.45 8.36
CA VAL A 200 11.62 12.16 7.54
C VAL A 200 12.01 13.43 8.27
N ASP A 201 13.31 13.70 8.41
CA ASP A 201 13.85 14.81 9.20
C ASP A 201 13.82 16.18 8.46
N GLY A 202 13.21 16.23 7.29
CA GLY A 202 12.98 17.42 6.48
C GLY A 202 11.51 17.72 6.23
N GLY A 203 11.25 18.91 5.72
CA GLY A 203 9.92 19.33 5.29
C GLY A 203 9.90 20.81 4.88
N PRO A 204 8.95 21.21 3.99
CA PRO A 204 8.89 22.56 3.44
C PRO A 204 8.67 23.65 4.51
N SER A 205 7.96 23.32 5.59
CA SER A 205 7.65 24.26 6.68
C SER A 205 8.69 24.25 7.79
N SER A 206 9.31 23.10 8.08
CA SER A 206 10.21 22.94 9.22
C SER A 206 11.66 23.29 8.90
N THR A 207 12.22 22.66 7.88
CA THR A 207 13.65 22.75 7.53
C THR A 207 13.90 23.36 6.16
N GLN A 208 12.85 23.49 5.31
CA GLN A 208 12.92 23.91 3.92
C GLN A 208 13.82 22.99 3.06
N THR A 209 13.92 21.71 3.46
CA THR A 209 14.66 20.65 2.78
C THR A 209 13.78 19.41 2.64
N VAL A 210 14.17 18.49 1.74
CA VAL A 210 13.49 17.19 1.62
C VAL A 210 13.72 16.34 2.87
N GLY A 211 14.95 16.34 3.41
CA GLY A 211 15.38 15.51 4.53
C GLY A 211 15.57 14.04 4.17
N TYR A 212 15.90 13.25 5.19
CA TYR A 212 16.10 11.82 5.09
C TYR A 212 15.20 11.03 6.04
N LEU A 213 14.84 9.84 5.62
CA LEU A 213 14.14 8.89 6.47
C LEU A 213 15.00 8.51 7.68
N ARG A 214 14.37 8.56 8.87
CA ARG A 214 14.96 8.13 10.14
C ARG A 214 14.05 7.09 10.79
N MET A 215 14.63 6.00 11.30
CA MET A 215 13.86 4.89 11.84
C MET A 215 14.54 4.25 13.06
N GLU A 216 13.79 4.13 14.15
CA GLU A 216 14.14 3.28 15.30
C GLU A 216 13.58 1.87 15.09
N GLY A 217 14.23 1.07 14.22
CA GLY A 217 13.68 -0.21 13.74
C GLY A 217 13.25 -1.19 14.82
N ARG A 218 13.92 -1.24 15.99
CA ARG A 218 13.55 -2.11 17.11
C ARG A 218 12.22 -1.67 17.73
N GLU A 219 12.01 -0.36 17.91
CA GLU A 219 10.78 0.19 18.47
C GLU A 219 9.62 0.03 17.47
N VAL A 220 9.85 0.26 16.17
CA VAL A 220 8.85 -0.01 15.12
C VAL A 220 8.41 -1.47 15.17
N PHE A 221 9.35 -2.43 15.19
CA PHE A 221 9.04 -3.86 15.28
C PHE A 221 8.24 -4.22 16.53
N LYS A 222 8.62 -3.69 17.70
CA LYS A 222 7.98 -3.96 18.99
C LYS A 222 6.49 -3.59 18.99
N HIS A 223 6.14 -2.49 18.34
CA HIS A 223 4.76 -2.00 18.29
C HIS A 223 3.95 -2.63 17.14
N ALA A 224 4.60 -2.91 16.01
CA ALA A 224 3.93 -3.32 14.78
C ALA A 224 2.98 -4.51 14.97
N VAL A 225 3.47 -5.63 15.49
CA VAL A 225 2.69 -6.88 15.62
C VAL A 225 1.44 -6.71 16.50
N GLY A 226 1.52 -5.87 17.54
CA GLY A 226 0.38 -5.55 18.40
C GLY A 226 -0.68 -4.73 17.67
N MET A 227 -0.26 -3.61 17.08
CA MET A 227 -1.14 -2.67 16.37
C MET A 227 -1.84 -3.33 15.17
N ILE A 228 -1.08 -4.12 14.40
CA ILE A 228 -1.60 -4.92 13.28
C ILE A 228 -2.70 -5.88 13.75
N THR A 229 -2.44 -6.61 14.83
CA THR A 229 -3.39 -7.59 15.36
C THR A 229 -4.68 -6.94 15.79
N ASP A 230 -4.63 -5.78 16.45
CA ASP A 230 -5.82 -5.10 16.98
C ASP A 230 -6.82 -4.73 15.88
N VAL A 231 -6.38 -4.14 14.78
CA VAL A 231 -7.28 -3.74 13.68
C VAL A 231 -7.80 -4.92 12.87
N ILE A 232 -7.07 -6.05 12.84
CA ILE A 232 -7.55 -7.29 12.21
C ILE A 232 -8.62 -7.94 13.08
N VAL A 233 -8.43 -7.98 14.40
CA VAL A 233 -9.47 -8.48 15.34
C VAL A 233 -10.74 -7.65 15.21
N ASP A 234 -10.63 -6.33 15.04
CA ASP A 234 -11.80 -5.48 14.84
C ASP A 234 -12.49 -5.79 13.49
N ALA A 235 -11.74 -6.05 12.42
CA ALA A 235 -12.31 -6.47 11.14
C ALA A 235 -13.05 -7.81 11.25
N PHE A 236 -12.49 -8.77 11.97
CA PHE A 236 -13.14 -10.06 12.21
C PHE A 236 -14.42 -9.91 13.04
N LYS A 237 -14.40 -9.12 14.10
CA LYS A 237 -15.61 -8.82 14.91
C LYS A 237 -16.71 -8.15 14.10
N ALA A 238 -16.35 -7.22 13.22
CA ALA A 238 -17.32 -6.46 12.41
C ALA A 238 -18.00 -7.31 11.34
N THR A 239 -17.36 -8.38 10.87
CA THR A 239 -17.85 -9.18 9.73
C THR A 239 -18.19 -10.62 10.09
N GLY A 240 -17.80 -11.10 11.26
CA GLY A 240 -17.89 -12.52 11.63
C GLY A 240 -16.86 -13.41 10.93
N ALA A 241 -15.92 -12.82 10.18
CA ALA A 241 -14.82 -13.56 9.57
C ALA A 241 -13.84 -14.07 10.63
N THR A 242 -13.05 -15.09 10.27
CA THR A 242 -12.02 -15.70 11.11
C THR A 242 -10.74 -15.91 10.28
N ALA A 243 -9.64 -16.22 10.93
CA ALA A 243 -8.39 -16.56 10.24
C ALA A 243 -8.52 -17.75 9.29
N GLU A 244 -9.42 -18.70 9.62
CA GLU A 244 -9.71 -19.86 8.77
C GLU A 244 -10.53 -19.46 7.55
N SER A 245 -11.45 -18.49 7.68
CA SER A 245 -12.39 -18.10 6.63
C SER A 245 -11.80 -17.17 5.58
N ILE A 246 -10.69 -16.45 5.87
CA ILE A 246 -10.00 -15.67 4.84
C ILE A 246 -9.30 -16.60 3.87
N ASP A 247 -9.31 -16.25 2.58
CA ASP A 247 -8.58 -16.97 1.55
C ASP A 247 -7.15 -16.44 1.45
N TRP A 248 -6.97 -15.12 1.50
CA TRP A 248 -5.67 -14.48 1.37
C TRP A 248 -5.44 -13.38 2.39
N PHE A 249 -4.22 -13.33 2.93
CA PHE A 249 -3.69 -12.24 3.73
C PHE A 249 -2.64 -11.50 2.93
N VAL A 250 -2.91 -10.23 2.62
CA VAL A 250 -2.04 -9.34 1.84
C VAL A 250 -1.59 -8.19 2.75
N PRO A 251 -0.59 -8.40 3.61
CA PRO A 251 -0.08 -7.39 4.52
C PRO A 251 0.82 -6.39 3.79
N HIS A 252 1.07 -5.24 4.41
CA HIS A 252 2.17 -4.37 4.04
C HIS A 252 3.49 -5.13 4.00
N GLN A 253 4.23 -5.00 2.91
CA GLN A 253 5.48 -5.70 2.65
C GLN A 253 6.68 -4.97 3.29
N ALA A 254 6.63 -4.77 4.60
CA ALA A 254 7.67 -4.08 5.33
C ALA A 254 8.95 -4.91 5.50
N ASN A 255 8.75 -6.14 5.96
CA ASN A 255 9.79 -7.04 6.40
C ASN A 255 9.19 -8.42 6.65
N LYS A 256 9.78 -9.46 6.09
CA LYS A 256 9.26 -10.84 6.22
C LYS A 256 9.05 -11.27 7.68
N ARG A 257 9.92 -10.84 8.60
CA ARG A 257 9.80 -11.19 10.02
C ARG A 257 8.56 -10.59 10.69
N ILE A 258 8.16 -9.37 10.32
CA ILE A 258 6.92 -8.74 10.81
C ILE A 258 5.73 -9.50 10.25
N ILE A 259 5.74 -9.79 8.96
CA ILE A 259 4.67 -10.52 8.27
C ILE A 259 4.47 -11.89 8.90
N ASP A 260 5.54 -12.66 9.07
CA ASP A 260 5.49 -14.01 9.68
C ASP A 260 4.97 -13.94 11.13
N ALA A 261 5.45 -12.98 11.93
CA ALA A 261 5.03 -12.81 13.31
C ALA A 261 3.55 -12.43 13.44
N SER A 262 3.05 -11.57 12.55
CA SER A 262 1.64 -11.17 12.52
C SER A 262 0.74 -12.32 12.09
N ALA A 263 1.08 -13.03 11.02
CA ALA A 263 0.35 -14.20 10.56
C ALA A 263 0.29 -15.30 11.63
N HIS A 264 1.43 -15.58 12.29
CA HIS A 264 1.50 -16.56 13.38
C HIS A 264 0.59 -16.17 14.56
N LYS A 265 0.65 -14.89 15.00
CA LYS A 265 -0.16 -14.39 16.12
C LYS A 265 -1.66 -14.44 15.83
N LEU A 266 -2.05 -14.29 14.57
CA LEU A 266 -3.44 -14.34 14.10
C LEU A 266 -3.89 -15.76 13.71
N HIS A 267 -3.02 -16.74 13.82
CA HIS A 267 -3.26 -18.13 13.38
C HIS A 267 -3.61 -18.25 11.87
N ILE A 268 -3.10 -17.32 11.07
CA ILE A 268 -3.24 -17.37 9.61
C ILE A 268 -2.20 -18.35 9.06
N ALA A 269 -2.67 -19.33 8.26
CA ALA A 269 -1.80 -20.33 7.65
C ALA A 269 -0.79 -19.67 6.69
N PRO A 270 0.50 -20.03 6.73
CA PRO A 270 1.54 -19.40 5.90
C PRO A 270 1.24 -19.42 4.39
N GLN A 271 0.54 -20.46 3.90
CA GLN A 271 0.19 -20.58 2.49
C GLN A 271 -0.86 -19.55 2.01
N LYS A 272 -1.58 -18.91 2.93
CA LYS A 272 -2.53 -17.83 2.65
C LYS A 272 -1.87 -16.44 2.63
N VAL A 273 -0.60 -16.34 2.98
CA VAL A 273 0.13 -15.07 3.06
C VAL A 273 0.76 -14.73 1.71
N VAL A 274 0.40 -13.60 1.15
CA VAL A 274 1.05 -13.08 -0.05
C VAL A 274 2.35 -12.38 0.33
N LEU A 275 3.46 -12.85 -0.22
CA LEU A 275 4.79 -12.30 -0.03
C LEU A 275 5.36 -11.81 -1.36
N THR A 276 5.83 -10.57 -1.40
CA THR A 276 6.54 -9.95 -2.52
C THR A 276 7.74 -9.12 -2.06
N VAL A 277 7.93 -9.03 -0.74
CA VAL A 277 8.98 -8.22 -0.12
C VAL A 277 10.38 -8.64 -0.53
N ASP A 278 10.58 -9.90 -0.88
CA ASP A 278 11.87 -10.44 -1.33
C ASP A 278 12.33 -9.83 -2.68
N LEU A 279 11.39 -9.55 -3.58
CA LEU A 279 11.65 -9.01 -4.90
C LEU A 279 11.42 -7.49 -5.01
N HIS A 280 10.47 -6.96 -4.26
CA HIS A 280 10.08 -5.55 -4.36
C HIS A 280 10.76 -4.66 -3.30
N GLY A 281 11.23 -5.25 -2.18
CA GLY A 281 11.58 -4.50 -0.98
C GLY A 281 10.34 -3.89 -0.31
N ASN A 282 10.57 -2.94 0.58
CA ASN A 282 9.51 -2.16 1.20
C ASN A 282 9.20 -0.93 0.34
N THR A 283 8.09 -0.95 -0.36
CA THR A 283 7.62 0.16 -1.21
C THR A 283 6.56 1.03 -0.53
N SER A 284 6.56 1.07 0.82
CA SER A 284 5.64 1.90 1.62
C SER A 284 4.17 1.74 1.21
N ALA A 285 3.47 2.83 0.84
CA ALA A 285 2.06 2.79 0.43
C ALA A 285 1.79 1.93 -0.83
N ALA A 286 2.78 1.74 -1.69
CA ALA A 286 2.61 0.93 -2.90
C ALA A 286 2.63 -0.59 -2.63
N SER A 287 3.10 -1.03 -1.47
CA SER A 287 3.41 -2.45 -1.23
C SER A 287 2.20 -3.37 -1.28
N ILE A 288 1.07 -2.98 -0.69
CA ILE A 288 -0.17 -3.77 -0.73
C ILE A 288 -0.72 -3.88 -2.17
N PRO A 289 -0.96 -2.77 -2.90
CA PRO A 289 -1.52 -2.90 -4.24
C PRO A 289 -0.57 -3.57 -5.23
N LEU A 290 0.76 -3.48 -5.06
CA LEU A 290 1.73 -4.28 -5.80
C LEU A 290 1.56 -5.78 -5.51
N ALA A 291 1.44 -6.16 -4.23
CA ALA A 291 1.24 -7.55 -3.82
C ALA A 291 -0.10 -8.11 -4.30
N LEU A 292 -1.18 -7.30 -4.27
CA LEU A 292 -2.48 -7.65 -4.85
C LEU A 292 -2.37 -7.94 -6.34
N ALA A 293 -1.74 -7.04 -7.11
CA ALA A 293 -1.59 -7.21 -8.55
C ALA A 293 -0.80 -8.48 -8.91
N VAL A 294 0.26 -8.81 -8.16
CA VAL A 294 1.01 -10.07 -8.34
C VAL A 294 0.13 -11.28 -8.05
N ALA A 295 -0.59 -11.29 -6.92
CA ALA A 295 -1.39 -12.44 -6.52
C ALA A 295 -2.64 -12.66 -7.41
N VAL A 296 -3.14 -11.60 -8.04
CA VAL A 296 -4.21 -11.69 -9.05
C VAL A 296 -3.64 -12.22 -10.38
N ALA A 297 -2.50 -11.68 -10.83
CA ALA A 297 -1.88 -12.06 -12.10
C ALA A 297 -1.42 -13.53 -12.13
N ASP A 298 -0.96 -14.07 -10.99
CA ASP A 298 -0.55 -15.48 -10.88
C ASP A 298 -1.70 -16.44 -10.53
N GLY A 299 -2.93 -15.92 -10.41
CA GLY A 299 -4.15 -16.70 -10.19
C GLY A 299 -4.37 -17.18 -8.76
N ARG A 300 -3.58 -16.69 -7.78
CA ARG A 300 -3.87 -16.92 -6.35
C ARG A 300 -5.18 -16.28 -5.97
N ILE A 301 -5.29 -14.95 -6.07
CA ILE A 301 -6.54 -14.23 -5.75
C ILE A 301 -7.52 -14.35 -6.92
N LYS A 302 -8.73 -14.79 -6.62
CA LYS A 302 -9.82 -15.01 -7.59
C LYS A 302 -11.08 -14.30 -7.14
N LYS A 303 -11.99 -14.08 -8.09
CA LYS A 303 -13.31 -13.51 -7.81
C LYS A 303 -14.06 -14.33 -6.73
N GLY A 304 -14.49 -13.64 -5.69
CA GLY A 304 -15.19 -14.22 -4.54
C GLY A 304 -14.29 -14.51 -3.34
N ASP A 305 -12.97 -14.52 -3.49
CA ASP A 305 -12.03 -14.73 -2.39
C ASP A 305 -12.14 -13.63 -1.32
N LEU A 306 -12.02 -14.01 -0.07
CA LEU A 306 -11.99 -13.11 1.07
C LEU A 306 -10.55 -12.70 1.36
N VAL A 307 -10.23 -11.45 1.05
CA VAL A 307 -8.86 -10.88 1.11
C VAL A 307 -8.76 -9.91 2.28
N LEU A 308 -7.84 -10.20 3.19
CA LEU A 308 -7.50 -9.34 4.33
C LEU A 308 -6.28 -8.50 3.98
N LEU A 309 -6.43 -7.17 4.02
CA LEU A 309 -5.34 -6.20 3.92
C LEU A 309 -5.00 -5.64 5.29
N GLU A 310 -3.74 -5.33 5.49
CA GLU A 310 -3.26 -4.71 6.71
C GLU A 310 -1.99 -3.91 6.45
N ALA A 311 -1.84 -2.78 7.14
CA ALA A 311 -0.61 -2.01 7.14
C ALA A 311 -0.41 -1.22 8.44
N MET A 312 0.87 -1.00 8.78
CA MET A 312 1.31 -0.07 9.82
C MET A 312 2.48 0.75 9.28
N GLY A 313 2.51 2.03 9.61
CA GLY A 313 3.54 2.95 9.14
C GLY A 313 3.86 4.07 10.11
N GLY A 314 4.72 4.98 9.65
CA GLY A 314 5.10 6.18 10.40
C GLY A 314 3.91 6.96 10.91
N GLY A 315 4.08 7.58 12.06
CA GLY A 315 3.03 8.34 12.70
C GLY A 315 2.85 8.02 14.20
N PHE A 316 2.59 6.83 14.75
CA PHE A 316 2.21 5.68 13.90
C PHE A 316 0.80 5.79 13.36
N THR A 317 0.61 5.25 12.20
CA THR A 317 -0.69 5.02 11.57
C THR A 317 -0.81 3.55 11.21
N TRP A 318 -2.01 2.94 11.40
CA TRP A 318 -2.24 1.55 11.02
C TRP A 318 -3.69 1.31 10.66
N GLY A 319 -3.95 0.27 9.93
CA GLY A 319 -5.31 -0.06 9.52
C GLY A 319 -5.43 -1.41 8.85
N SER A 320 -6.67 -1.88 8.75
CA SER A 320 -7.04 -3.08 8.03
C SER A 320 -8.23 -2.84 7.13
N ALA A 321 -8.34 -3.66 6.09
CA ALA A 321 -9.53 -3.75 5.26
C ALA A 321 -9.82 -5.22 4.95
N LEU A 322 -11.10 -5.60 4.95
CA LEU A 322 -11.55 -6.90 4.51
C LEU A 322 -12.37 -6.73 3.23
N ILE A 323 -11.96 -7.41 2.18
CA ILE A 323 -12.54 -7.28 0.84
C ILE A 323 -12.98 -8.66 0.37
N ARG A 324 -14.17 -8.76 -0.20
CA ARG A 324 -14.52 -9.90 -1.04
C ARG A 324 -14.25 -9.52 -2.50
N TRP A 325 -13.23 -10.16 -3.04
CA TRP A 325 -12.64 -9.83 -4.34
C TRP A 325 -13.58 -10.05 -5.54
#